data_14a24e6c9537cefed4efea9957c31194
#
_entry.id   14a24e6c9537cefed4efea9957c31194
#
_cell.length_a   1.000
_cell.length_b   1.000
_cell.length_c   1.000
_cell.angle_alpha   90.00
_cell.angle_beta   90.00
_cell.angle_gamma   90.00
#
_symmetry.space_group_name_H-M   'P 1'
#
loop_
_entity.id
_entity.type
_entity.pdbx_description
1 polymer ?
#
loop_
_entity_poly.entity_id
_entity_poly.type
_entity_poly.pdbx_seq_one_letter_code
_entity_poly.pdbx_strand_id
1 'polypeptide(L)'
;MAVVVLTLTGVWNPWPGVWDAVNRSRPISEPDVTWQRRIGGTPQSVTVAGETVVVEQRTRVEGLSLATGAPLWERKADWAAVAGDGRDAVVAVGKLLVKGYELLDPATGAVRRRDNEAVAVWTYRNMVLDARCAQATDCTVSAWDVRGSRPLWTAFLPGVESGFFADNPELLGTRRLTGLRIDSGVAGPEAVPALLGFPVDGRVHVLDTATGRVVRDVEPGREERLVTVGGRLLRIEARSEDGTCYFTLSGREATTGREVWRRAGINLRTADNAGCVQREDPQGARNVVVGVAPDARETVVDAYDGRLLWVGAAGEKLLAVDDRHLLARSADKRSIVGRELGVDRPRWTRRSAEKAGGALTPYAAVLSEDGPSRVVALDPRTGRELANLRTSANVLAVGPAGMVIGEGREIGYVRFAGTAGGAPPAGEDGSGRNPGDTPGKGPDPAASCGPKGESCPEPDGGKDG
;
A
#
# COMPACT_ATOMS: atom_id res chain seq x y z
N MET A 1 20.83 39.32 28.13
CA MET A 1 20.05 39.04 29.35
C MET A 1 18.59 38.64 29.10
N ALA A 2 17.82 39.29 28.23
CA ALA A 2 16.41 38.94 27.96
C ALA A 2 16.18 37.51 27.53
N VAL A 3 17.04 36.95 26.67
CA VAL A 3 16.96 35.56 26.17
C VAL A 3 17.09 34.53 27.30
N VAL A 4 18.02 34.77 28.23
CA VAL A 4 18.26 33.88 29.38
C VAL A 4 17.07 33.85 30.33
N VAL A 5 16.45 35.01 30.57
CA VAL A 5 15.27 35.12 31.45
C VAL A 5 14.06 34.41 30.87
N LEU A 6 13.80 34.55 29.57
CA LEU A 6 12.70 33.88 28.87
C LEU A 6 12.86 32.36 28.84
N THR A 7 14.10 31.86 28.77
CA THR A 7 14.39 30.41 28.80
C THR A 7 14.21 29.85 30.21
N LEU A 8 14.64 30.59 31.25
CA LEU A 8 14.51 30.16 32.64
C LEU A 8 13.07 30.21 33.16
N THR A 9 12.24 31.09 32.61
CA THR A 9 10.81 31.20 32.97
C THR A 9 9.93 30.19 32.19
N GLY A 10 10.49 29.42 31.28
CA GLY A 10 9.74 28.44 30.46
C GLY A 10 8.82 29.06 29.40
N VAL A 11 8.84 30.39 29.24
CA VAL A 11 7.99 31.12 28.29
C VAL A 11 8.49 30.93 26.84
N TRP A 12 9.79 30.67 26.66
CA TRP A 12 10.40 30.43 25.39
C TRP A 12 11.49 29.37 25.50
N ASN A 13 11.36 28.28 24.72
CA ASN A 13 12.35 27.22 24.60
C ASN A 13 12.96 27.25 23.20
N PRO A 14 14.18 27.78 23.01
CA PRO A 14 14.82 27.83 21.68
C PRO A 14 15.38 26.48 21.19
N TRP A 15 15.51 25.51 22.12
CA TRP A 15 16.18 24.23 21.82
C TRP A 15 15.58 23.44 20.66
N PRO A 16 14.24 23.35 20.48
CA PRO A 16 13.68 22.68 19.31
C PRO A 16 14.12 23.32 18.00
N GLY A 17 14.11 24.66 17.91
CA GLY A 17 14.54 25.39 16.70
C GLY A 17 16.04 25.27 16.42
N VAL A 18 16.86 25.25 17.47
CA VAL A 18 18.31 25.00 17.33
C VAL A 18 18.58 23.59 16.84
N TRP A 19 17.88 22.59 17.40
CA TRP A 19 17.97 21.20 16.95
C TRP A 19 17.51 21.02 15.50
N ASP A 20 16.43 21.65 15.10
CA ASP A 20 15.95 21.62 13.74
C ASP A 20 16.94 22.28 12.77
N ALA A 21 17.60 23.36 13.18
CA ALA A 21 18.66 23.99 12.37
C ALA A 21 19.88 23.08 12.24
N VAL A 22 20.29 22.39 13.32
CA VAL A 22 21.40 21.43 13.28
C VAL A 22 21.04 20.22 12.42
N ASN A 23 19.82 19.69 12.57
CA ASN A 23 19.37 18.55 11.76
C ASN A 23 19.24 18.90 10.27
N ARG A 24 18.82 20.13 9.94
CA ARG A 24 18.80 20.60 8.54
C ARG A 24 20.20 20.71 7.92
N SER A 25 21.21 21.03 8.73
CA SER A 25 22.61 21.07 8.26
C SER A 25 23.25 19.67 8.19
N ARG A 26 22.73 18.70 8.98
CA ARG A 26 23.17 17.31 9.03
C ARG A 26 21.95 16.40 9.19
N PRO A 27 21.14 16.22 8.15
CA PRO A 27 19.86 15.50 8.24
C PRO A 27 20.00 14.03 8.62
N ILE A 28 21.13 13.44 8.25
CA ILE A 28 21.49 12.06 8.54
C ILE A 28 22.70 12.10 9.46
N SER A 29 22.53 11.74 10.73
CA SER A 29 23.58 11.78 11.74
C SER A 29 23.78 10.43 12.40
N GLU A 30 25.05 10.08 12.67
CA GLU A 30 25.41 8.94 13.53
C GLU A 30 24.97 9.21 15.00
N PRO A 31 24.78 8.13 15.83
CA PRO A 31 25.22 6.75 15.63
C PRO A 31 24.18 5.79 15.03
N ASP A 32 22.96 6.22 14.77
CA ASP A 32 21.82 5.34 14.50
C ASP A 32 21.76 4.83 13.04
N VAL A 33 22.67 5.34 12.18
CA VAL A 33 22.74 5.00 10.76
C VAL A 33 23.78 3.91 10.51
N THR A 34 23.37 2.79 9.94
CA THR A 34 24.27 1.67 9.62
C THR A 34 25.30 2.06 8.55
N TRP A 35 24.84 2.78 7.52
CA TRP A 35 25.67 3.37 6.50
C TRP A 35 25.00 4.61 5.93
N GLN A 36 25.80 5.51 5.40
CA GLN A 36 25.38 6.73 4.70
C GLN A 36 26.15 6.87 3.39
N ARG A 37 25.45 7.36 2.37
CA ARG A 37 26.04 7.52 1.04
C ARG A 37 25.47 8.74 0.32
N ARG A 38 26.33 9.46 -0.37
CA ARG A 38 25.93 10.44 -1.36
C ARG A 38 25.80 9.79 -2.73
N ILE A 39 24.63 9.92 -3.35
CA ILE A 39 24.30 9.41 -4.67
C ILE A 39 24.49 10.48 -5.76
N GLY A 40 24.58 10.08 -7.03
CA GLY A 40 24.91 10.99 -8.12
C GLY A 40 23.84 12.01 -8.47
N GLY A 41 22.56 11.73 -8.18
CA GLY A 41 21.41 12.62 -8.39
C GLY A 41 20.44 12.55 -7.22
N THR A 42 19.45 13.44 -7.17
CA THR A 42 18.33 13.32 -6.22
C THR A 42 17.52 12.09 -6.59
N PRO A 43 17.20 11.19 -5.63
CA PRO A 43 16.35 10.04 -5.90
C PRO A 43 14.94 10.50 -6.27
N GLN A 44 14.32 9.87 -7.25
CA GLN A 44 12.90 10.00 -7.59
C GLN A 44 12.09 9.00 -6.78
N SER A 45 12.59 7.78 -6.65
CA SER A 45 12.06 6.78 -5.74
C SER A 45 13.18 5.93 -5.14
N VAL A 46 12.90 5.35 -3.98
CA VAL A 46 13.78 4.37 -3.33
C VAL A 46 12.92 3.21 -2.85
N THR A 47 13.37 1.99 -3.09
CA THR A 47 12.65 0.78 -2.67
C THR A 47 13.64 -0.28 -2.19
N VAL A 48 13.22 -1.13 -1.26
CA VAL A 48 14.01 -2.29 -0.81
C VAL A 48 13.54 -3.54 -1.56
N ALA A 49 14.47 -4.21 -2.24
CA ALA A 49 14.26 -5.45 -2.98
C ALA A 49 15.19 -6.55 -2.44
N GLY A 50 14.70 -7.38 -1.51
CA GLY A 50 15.54 -8.34 -0.80
C GLY A 50 16.66 -7.65 -0.02
N GLU A 51 17.91 -7.99 -0.34
CA GLU A 51 19.12 -7.41 0.27
C GLU A 51 19.67 -6.21 -0.52
N THR A 52 18.85 -5.59 -1.38
CA THR A 52 19.26 -4.48 -2.25
C THR A 52 18.36 -3.26 -2.02
N VAL A 53 18.98 -2.10 -1.88
CA VAL A 53 18.30 -0.80 -2.00
C VAL A 53 18.34 -0.39 -3.46
N VAL A 54 17.18 -0.25 -4.08
CA VAL A 54 17.02 0.21 -5.46
C VAL A 54 16.76 1.71 -5.43
N VAL A 55 17.59 2.47 -6.09
CA VAL A 55 17.51 3.93 -6.16
C VAL A 55 17.24 4.35 -7.59
N GLU A 56 16.07 4.88 -7.83
CA GLU A 56 15.71 5.49 -9.10
C GLU A 56 16.16 6.95 -9.14
N GLN A 57 16.83 7.32 -10.20
CA GLN A 57 17.23 8.69 -10.54
C GLN A 57 16.74 9.00 -11.94
N ARG A 58 16.77 10.26 -12.34
CA ARG A 58 16.17 10.73 -13.61
C ARG A 58 16.55 9.92 -14.88
N THR A 59 17.75 9.37 -14.95
CA THR A 59 18.26 8.69 -16.16
C THR A 59 18.99 7.39 -15.86
N ARG A 60 18.95 6.96 -14.59
CA ARG A 60 19.60 5.73 -14.16
C ARG A 60 18.96 5.15 -12.92
N VAL A 61 19.10 3.86 -12.78
CA VAL A 61 18.71 3.08 -11.61
C VAL A 61 19.95 2.39 -11.05
N GLU A 62 20.16 2.53 -9.74
CA GLU A 62 21.29 1.91 -9.03
C GLU A 62 20.74 0.88 -8.03
N GLY A 63 21.41 -0.29 -7.95
CA GLY A 63 21.25 -1.25 -6.86
C GLY A 63 22.39 -1.09 -5.87
N LEU A 64 22.07 -0.88 -4.60
CA LEU A 64 23.05 -0.78 -3.50
C LEU A 64 22.86 -1.92 -2.53
N SER A 65 23.95 -2.44 -1.98
CA SER A 65 23.90 -3.44 -0.91
C SER A 65 23.16 -2.87 0.32
N LEU A 66 22.11 -3.54 0.78
CA LEU A 66 21.39 -3.16 1.99
C LEU A 66 22.30 -3.17 3.23
N ALA A 67 23.27 -4.09 3.28
CA ALA A 67 24.18 -4.25 4.41
C ALA A 67 25.23 -3.13 4.50
N THR A 68 25.75 -2.65 3.36
CA THR A 68 26.95 -1.78 3.32
C THR A 68 26.77 -0.47 2.58
N GLY A 69 25.68 -0.32 1.81
CA GLY A 69 25.48 0.81 0.90
C GLY A 69 26.42 0.80 -0.31
N ALA A 70 27.23 -0.26 -0.51
CA ALA A 70 28.10 -0.37 -1.66
C ALA A 70 27.30 -0.56 -2.96
N PRO A 71 27.73 0.03 -4.10
CA PRO A 71 27.05 -0.18 -5.36
C PRO A 71 27.23 -1.62 -5.82
N LEU A 72 26.14 -2.24 -6.23
CA LEU A 72 26.10 -3.59 -6.80
C LEU A 72 26.03 -3.54 -8.32
N TRP A 73 25.17 -2.70 -8.85
CA TRP A 73 24.97 -2.53 -10.28
C TRP A 73 24.34 -1.16 -10.60
N GLU A 74 24.43 -0.78 -11.86
CA GLU A 74 23.80 0.43 -12.43
C GLU A 74 23.17 0.10 -13.79
N ARG A 75 22.01 0.71 -14.09
CA ARG A 75 21.31 0.62 -15.38
C ARG A 75 20.88 2.00 -15.87
N LYS A 76 20.99 2.23 -17.17
CA LYS A 76 20.41 3.41 -17.84
C LYS A 76 18.93 3.18 -18.03
N ALA A 77 18.13 3.71 -17.13
CA ALA A 77 16.67 3.62 -17.12
C ALA A 77 16.10 4.89 -16.51
N ASP A 78 14.85 5.20 -16.84
CA ASP A 78 14.17 6.41 -16.40
C ASP A 78 13.14 6.10 -15.31
N TRP A 79 12.84 4.82 -15.07
CA TRP A 79 11.97 4.37 -14.01
C TRP A 79 12.39 2.98 -13.50
N ALA A 80 12.04 2.72 -12.25
CA ALA A 80 12.17 1.42 -11.61
C ALA A 80 10.95 1.10 -10.73
N ALA A 81 10.58 -0.18 -10.69
CA ALA A 81 9.56 -0.68 -9.78
C ALA A 81 9.96 -2.08 -9.28
N VAL A 82 9.62 -2.39 -8.04
CA VAL A 82 9.95 -3.69 -7.43
C VAL A 82 8.71 -4.57 -7.42
N ALA A 83 8.86 -5.81 -7.83
CA ALA A 83 7.87 -6.87 -7.64
C ALA A 83 8.46 -7.99 -6.76
N GLY A 84 7.60 -8.74 -6.11
CA GLY A 84 8.05 -9.79 -5.20
C GLY A 84 8.41 -9.28 -3.82
N ASP A 85 8.83 -10.19 -2.97
CA ASP A 85 9.27 -9.92 -1.60
C ASP A 85 10.47 -10.82 -1.24
N GLY A 86 11.32 -10.34 -0.34
CA GLY A 86 12.47 -11.09 0.13
C GLY A 86 13.34 -11.62 -1.00
N ARG A 87 13.56 -12.94 -1.05
CA ARG A 87 14.40 -13.60 -2.06
C ARG A 87 13.75 -13.68 -3.45
N ASP A 88 12.43 -13.51 -3.51
CA ASP A 88 11.69 -13.58 -4.77
C ASP A 88 11.57 -12.22 -5.46
N ALA A 89 12.06 -11.17 -4.84
CA ALA A 89 12.06 -9.83 -5.41
C ALA A 89 12.76 -9.78 -6.77
N VAL A 90 12.21 -8.96 -7.66
CA VAL A 90 12.80 -8.56 -8.94
C VAL A 90 12.63 -7.06 -9.12
N VAL A 91 13.48 -6.46 -9.94
CA VAL A 91 13.41 -5.03 -10.25
C VAL A 91 13.02 -4.87 -11.71
N ALA A 92 11.86 -4.30 -11.98
CA ALA A 92 11.48 -3.87 -13.31
C ALA A 92 12.11 -2.51 -13.60
N VAL A 93 12.74 -2.36 -14.75
CA VAL A 93 13.33 -1.11 -15.22
C VAL A 93 12.98 -0.84 -16.66
N GLY A 94 12.79 0.41 -17.01
CA GLY A 94 12.49 0.83 -18.37
C GLY A 94 12.80 2.28 -18.63
N LYS A 95 12.46 2.75 -19.83
CA LYS A 95 12.62 4.14 -20.25
C LYS A 95 11.26 4.78 -20.48
N LEU A 96 11.15 6.04 -20.12
CA LEU A 96 9.95 6.83 -20.44
C LEU A 96 9.79 6.95 -21.95
N LEU A 97 8.55 6.86 -22.44
CA LEU A 97 8.19 6.98 -23.85
C LEU A 97 8.83 5.93 -24.79
N VAL A 98 9.42 4.89 -24.23
CA VAL A 98 10.00 3.77 -24.99
C VAL A 98 9.31 2.49 -24.55
N LYS A 99 8.79 1.72 -25.52
CA LYS A 99 8.19 0.41 -25.24
C LYS A 99 9.23 -0.55 -24.68
N GLY A 100 8.77 -1.42 -23.82
CA GLY A 100 9.55 -2.50 -23.24
C GLY A 100 10.13 -2.21 -21.87
N TYR A 101 10.54 -3.28 -21.21
CA TYR A 101 11.15 -3.27 -19.89
C TYR A 101 12.07 -4.47 -19.69
N GLU A 102 12.90 -4.40 -18.68
CA GLU A 102 13.72 -5.52 -18.20
C GLU A 102 13.35 -5.84 -16.75
N LEU A 103 13.23 -7.13 -16.43
CA LEU A 103 13.22 -7.61 -15.04
C LEU A 103 14.64 -8.02 -14.67
N LEU A 104 15.16 -7.43 -13.61
CA LEU A 104 16.51 -7.66 -13.12
C LEU A 104 16.49 -8.47 -11.83
N ASP A 105 17.52 -9.26 -11.64
CA ASP A 105 17.89 -9.79 -10.34
C ASP A 105 18.39 -8.64 -9.44
N PRO A 106 17.79 -8.41 -8.27
CA PRO A 106 18.17 -7.26 -7.44
C PRO A 106 19.60 -7.34 -6.91
N ALA A 107 20.14 -8.53 -6.67
CA ALA A 107 21.50 -8.68 -6.11
C ALA A 107 22.60 -8.45 -7.15
N THR A 108 22.34 -8.80 -8.41
CA THR A 108 23.38 -8.82 -9.45
C THR A 108 23.11 -7.84 -10.60
N GLY A 109 21.90 -7.33 -10.74
CA GLY A 109 21.47 -6.55 -11.91
C GLY A 109 21.39 -7.36 -13.20
N ALA A 110 21.48 -8.70 -13.13
CA ALA A 110 21.36 -9.56 -14.31
C ALA A 110 19.91 -9.58 -14.82
N VAL A 111 19.76 -9.50 -16.15
CA VAL A 111 18.45 -9.54 -16.79
C VAL A 111 17.88 -10.96 -16.70
N ARG A 112 16.73 -11.10 -16.02
CA ARG A 112 15.96 -12.36 -15.92
C ARG A 112 14.94 -12.49 -17.05
N ARG A 113 14.26 -11.40 -17.37
CA ARG A 113 13.27 -11.33 -18.45
C ARG A 113 13.35 -9.98 -19.13
N ARG A 114 13.13 -9.97 -20.44
CA ARG A 114 13.01 -8.74 -21.23
C ARG A 114 11.72 -8.81 -22.05
N ASP A 115 11.05 -7.71 -22.13
CA ASP A 115 9.95 -7.45 -23.02
C ASP A 115 10.26 -6.19 -23.84
N ASN A 116 10.01 -6.21 -25.16
CA ASN A 116 10.31 -5.08 -26.04
C ASN A 116 9.04 -4.37 -26.53
N GLU A 117 7.86 -4.92 -26.22
CA GLU A 117 6.58 -4.45 -26.76
C GLU A 117 5.64 -3.86 -25.70
N ALA A 118 5.91 -4.12 -24.41
CA ALA A 118 5.07 -3.63 -23.33
C ALA A 118 5.02 -2.10 -23.32
N VAL A 119 3.82 -1.56 -23.21
CA VAL A 119 3.56 -0.10 -23.10
C VAL A 119 3.38 0.33 -21.66
N ALA A 120 3.05 -0.61 -20.76
CA ALA A 120 2.94 -0.37 -19.32
C ALA A 120 3.28 -1.63 -18.52
N VAL A 121 3.74 -1.43 -17.28
CA VAL A 121 4.09 -2.49 -16.34
C VAL A 121 3.61 -2.09 -14.95
N TRP A 122 2.95 -3.01 -14.24
CA TRP A 122 2.55 -2.87 -12.85
C TRP A 122 3.21 -3.98 -12.04
N THR A 123 3.74 -3.61 -10.90
CA THR A 123 4.48 -4.52 -10.02
C THR A 123 3.72 -4.72 -8.71
N TYR A 124 3.50 -5.99 -8.37
CA TYR A 124 2.86 -6.39 -7.13
C TYR A 124 3.77 -7.35 -6.37
N ARG A 125 3.50 -7.56 -5.09
CA ARG A 125 4.27 -8.50 -4.26
C ARG A 125 4.29 -9.92 -4.80
N ASN A 126 3.24 -10.34 -5.44
CA ASN A 126 3.07 -11.72 -5.93
C ASN A 126 2.94 -11.83 -7.45
N MET A 127 3.01 -10.72 -8.18
CA MET A 127 2.70 -10.72 -9.62
C MET A 127 3.33 -9.50 -10.32
N VAL A 128 3.64 -9.67 -11.59
CA VAL A 128 3.92 -8.58 -12.53
C VAL A 128 2.83 -8.60 -13.60
N LEU A 129 2.25 -7.44 -13.88
CA LEU A 129 1.37 -7.25 -15.02
C LEU A 129 2.09 -6.44 -16.08
N ASP A 130 1.92 -6.79 -17.32
CA ASP A 130 2.32 -5.94 -18.45
C ASP A 130 1.17 -5.78 -19.44
N ALA A 131 1.18 -4.67 -20.15
CA ALA A 131 0.23 -4.41 -21.22
C ALA A 131 0.96 -4.20 -22.53
N ARG A 132 0.42 -4.82 -23.59
CA ARG A 132 0.88 -4.66 -24.97
C ARG A 132 -0.30 -4.24 -25.83
N CYS A 133 -0.10 -3.24 -26.69
CA CYS A 133 -1.13 -2.75 -27.59
C CYS A 133 -0.66 -3.02 -29.03
N ALA A 134 -1.37 -3.91 -29.72
CA ALA A 134 -1.09 -4.23 -31.11
C ALA A 134 -1.44 -3.05 -32.04
N GLN A 135 -2.52 -2.33 -31.70
CA GLN A 135 -2.96 -1.08 -32.33
C GLN A 135 -3.13 -0.02 -31.23
N ALA A 136 -3.40 1.22 -31.63
CA ALA A 136 -3.56 2.31 -30.68
C ALA A 136 -4.68 2.07 -29.63
N THR A 137 -5.67 1.26 -29.97
CA THR A 137 -6.92 1.09 -29.19
C THR A 137 -7.17 -0.33 -28.69
N ASP A 138 -6.29 -1.29 -28.98
CA ASP A 138 -6.49 -2.68 -28.60
C ASP A 138 -5.29 -3.21 -27.83
N CYS A 139 -5.48 -3.40 -26.53
CA CYS A 139 -4.41 -3.83 -25.65
C CYS A 139 -4.68 -5.20 -25.04
N THR A 140 -3.61 -5.91 -24.77
CA THR A 140 -3.60 -7.19 -24.08
C THR A 140 -2.82 -7.03 -22.78
N VAL A 141 -3.45 -7.36 -21.65
CA VAL A 141 -2.80 -7.39 -20.33
C VAL A 141 -2.41 -8.83 -20.03
N SER A 142 -1.16 -9.06 -19.68
CA SER A 142 -0.63 -10.36 -19.26
C SER A 142 -0.17 -10.31 -17.82
N ALA A 143 -0.49 -11.35 -17.06
CA ALA A 143 0.01 -11.56 -15.71
C ALA A 143 1.12 -12.60 -15.71
N TRP A 144 2.13 -12.33 -14.89
CA TRP A 144 3.30 -13.18 -14.76
C TRP A 144 3.56 -13.46 -13.28
N ASP A 145 3.90 -14.69 -12.95
CA ASP A 145 4.60 -14.95 -11.71
C ASP A 145 5.87 -14.10 -11.66
N VAL A 146 6.24 -13.61 -10.48
CA VAL A 146 7.37 -12.68 -10.30
C VAL A 146 8.66 -13.21 -10.92
N ARG A 147 8.89 -14.52 -10.87
CA ARG A 147 10.06 -15.21 -11.46
C ARG A 147 9.72 -16.06 -12.66
N GLY A 148 8.45 -16.11 -13.03
CA GLY A 148 7.96 -16.94 -14.11
C GLY A 148 8.41 -16.46 -15.49
N SER A 149 8.57 -17.43 -16.41
CA SER A 149 8.91 -17.18 -17.82
C SER A 149 7.72 -17.31 -18.76
N ARG A 150 6.57 -17.75 -18.25
CA ARG A 150 5.31 -17.88 -18.99
C ARG A 150 4.22 -17.08 -18.32
N PRO A 151 3.30 -16.44 -19.07
CA PRO A 151 2.18 -15.75 -18.47
C PRO A 151 1.28 -16.76 -17.74
N LEU A 152 0.77 -16.34 -16.58
CA LEU A 152 -0.25 -17.05 -15.83
C LEU A 152 -1.59 -17.00 -16.57
N TRP A 153 -1.88 -15.82 -17.11
CA TRP A 153 -3.04 -15.56 -17.95
C TRP A 153 -2.81 -14.33 -18.82
N THR A 154 -3.68 -14.15 -19.80
CA THR A 154 -3.69 -13.02 -20.72
C THR A 154 -5.14 -12.61 -20.94
N ALA A 155 -5.42 -11.29 -20.82
CA ALA A 155 -6.73 -10.68 -21.02
C ALA A 155 -6.68 -9.67 -22.16
N PHE A 156 -7.67 -9.70 -23.03
CA PHE A 156 -7.85 -8.70 -24.09
C PHE A 156 -8.77 -7.56 -23.56
N LEU A 157 -8.35 -6.33 -23.75
CA LEU A 157 -9.07 -5.14 -23.35
C LEU A 157 -9.33 -4.27 -24.62
N PRO A 158 -10.49 -4.40 -25.24
CA PRO A 158 -10.83 -3.62 -26.41
C PRO A 158 -11.02 -2.15 -26.07
N GLY A 159 -10.64 -1.26 -26.99
CA GLY A 159 -10.80 0.19 -26.82
C GLY A 159 -9.82 0.85 -25.87
N VAL A 160 -8.93 0.10 -25.23
CA VAL A 160 -7.92 0.65 -24.31
C VAL A 160 -6.78 1.25 -25.13
N GLU A 161 -6.53 2.53 -24.95
CA GLU A 161 -5.42 3.24 -25.57
C GLU A 161 -4.13 3.12 -24.75
N SER A 162 -2.98 3.18 -25.41
CA SER A 162 -1.68 3.14 -24.72
C SER A 162 -1.46 4.30 -23.75
N GLY A 163 -2.09 5.46 -24.00
CA GLY A 163 -2.03 6.64 -23.11
C GLY A 163 -2.70 6.40 -21.76
N PHE A 164 -3.73 5.55 -21.71
CA PHE A 164 -4.44 5.22 -20.47
C PHE A 164 -3.52 4.69 -19.37
N PHE A 165 -2.56 3.84 -19.72
CA PHE A 165 -1.68 3.22 -18.74
C PHE A 165 -0.70 4.19 -18.09
N ALA A 166 -0.36 5.30 -18.78
CA ALA A 166 0.48 6.35 -18.24
C ALA A 166 -0.23 7.13 -17.12
N ASP A 167 -1.56 7.26 -17.21
CA ASP A 167 -2.37 8.05 -16.27
C ASP A 167 -2.82 7.26 -15.03
N ASN A 168 -2.67 5.92 -15.02
CA ASN A 168 -3.10 5.04 -13.93
C ASN A 168 -1.98 4.10 -13.48
N PRO A 169 -0.94 4.63 -12.80
CA PRO A 169 0.28 3.87 -12.51
C PRO A 169 0.10 2.73 -11.50
N GLU A 170 -0.96 2.72 -10.68
CA GLU A 170 -1.08 1.76 -9.58
C GLU A 170 -2.24 0.77 -9.70
N LEU A 171 -3.34 1.09 -10.38
CA LEU A 171 -4.54 0.24 -10.54
C LEU A 171 -5.12 -0.31 -9.22
N LEU A 172 -4.88 0.34 -8.09
CA LEU A 172 -5.28 -0.18 -6.79
C LEU A 172 -6.73 0.16 -6.40
N GLY A 173 -7.37 1.07 -7.11
CA GLY A 173 -8.72 1.56 -6.78
C GLY A 173 -8.77 2.45 -5.52
N THR A 174 -7.66 2.58 -4.79
CA THR A 174 -7.51 3.47 -3.64
C THR A 174 -6.16 4.16 -3.66
N ARG A 175 -6.11 5.35 -3.02
CA ARG A 175 -4.85 6.06 -2.74
C ARG A 175 -4.45 5.85 -1.28
N ARG A 176 -3.18 5.57 -1.06
CA ARG A 176 -2.65 5.47 0.32
C ARG A 176 -2.67 6.83 1.02
N LEU A 177 -2.92 6.80 2.32
CA LEU A 177 -2.66 7.93 3.20
C LEU A 177 -1.14 8.03 3.38
N THR A 178 -0.58 9.18 3.01
CA THR A 178 0.85 9.48 3.18
C THR A 178 1.03 10.56 4.22
N GLY A 179 2.03 10.37 5.07
CA GLY A 179 2.37 11.31 6.12
C GLY A 179 3.37 12.38 5.68
N LEU A 180 3.55 13.39 6.52
CA LEU A 180 4.60 14.39 6.37
C LEU A 180 5.98 13.72 6.34
N ARG A 181 6.83 14.07 5.39
CA ARG A 181 8.20 13.54 5.24
C ARG A 181 8.28 11.99 5.09
N ILE A 182 7.25 11.39 4.55
CA ILE A 182 7.21 9.96 4.23
C ILE A 182 6.85 9.81 2.77
N ASP A 183 7.69 9.11 2.02
CA ASP A 183 7.48 8.86 0.60
C ASP A 183 6.23 7.99 0.37
N SER A 184 5.50 8.23 -0.71
CA SER A 184 4.32 7.44 -1.06
C SER A 184 4.65 5.97 -1.34
N GLY A 185 5.85 5.69 -1.87
CA GLY A 185 6.36 4.36 -2.15
C GLY A 185 6.96 3.61 -0.95
N VAL A 186 6.94 4.20 0.25
CA VAL A 186 7.61 3.68 1.46
C VAL A 186 7.26 2.25 1.80
N ALA A 187 6.06 1.81 1.52
CA ALA A 187 5.57 0.46 1.86
C ALA A 187 6.03 -0.65 0.88
N GLY A 188 6.67 -0.27 -0.23
CA GLY A 188 6.99 -1.21 -1.30
C GLY A 188 5.76 -1.76 -2.02
N PRO A 189 5.90 -2.84 -2.80
CA PRO A 189 4.80 -3.39 -3.59
C PRO A 189 3.71 -4.02 -2.72
N GLU A 190 2.46 -3.81 -3.10
CA GLU A 190 1.31 -4.50 -2.51
C GLU A 190 1.06 -5.85 -3.19
N ALA A 191 0.28 -6.72 -2.53
CA ALA A 191 -0.26 -7.88 -3.21
C ALA A 191 -1.29 -7.44 -4.25
N VAL A 192 -1.35 -8.13 -5.40
CA VAL A 192 -2.34 -7.80 -6.43
C VAL A 192 -3.76 -7.89 -5.83
N PRO A 193 -4.63 -6.91 -6.08
CA PRO A 193 -6.03 -7.00 -5.69
C PRO A 193 -6.75 -8.14 -6.39
N ALA A 194 -7.81 -8.68 -5.80
CA ALA A 194 -8.63 -9.73 -6.42
C ALA A 194 -9.30 -9.27 -7.71
N LEU A 195 -9.62 -7.99 -7.79
CA LEU A 195 -10.18 -7.33 -8.96
C LEU A 195 -9.37 -6.10 -9.34
N LEU A 196 -9.15 -5.89 -10.62
CA LEU A 196 -8.59 -4.65 -11.16
C LEU A 196 -9.67 -3.92 -11.98
N GLY A 197 -9.74 -2.62 -11.83
CA GLY A 197 -10.62 -1.76 -12.62
C GLY A 197 -9.82 -0.96 -13.63
N PHE A 198 -10.16 -1.09 -14.91
CA PHE A 198 -9.56 -0.31 -15.99
C PHE A 198 -10.62 0.68 -16.51
N PRO A 199 -10.58 1.97 -16.13
CA PRO A 199 -11.47 2.98 -16.68
C PRO A 199 -11.03 3.33 -18.12
N VAL A 200 -11.89 3.10 -19.10
CA VAL A 200 -11.62 3.30 -20.52
C VAL A 200 -12.86 3.88 -21.17
N ASP A 201 -12.74 4.98 -21.91
CA ASP A 201 -13.85 5.63 -22.65
C ASP A 201 -15.12 5.82 -21.80
N GLY A 202 -14.96 6.22 -20.56
CA GLY A 202 -16.08 6.40 -19.64
C GLY A 202 -16.65 5.10 -19.06
N ARG A 203 -16.11 3.94 -19.40
CA ARG A 203 -16.49 2.62 -18.88
C ARG A 203 -15.42 2.08 -17.94
N VAL A 204 -15.80 1.16 -17.06
CA VAL A 204 -14.86 0.44 -16.19
C VAL A 204 -14.89 -1.04 -16.55
N HIS A 205 -13.78 -1.54 -17.09
CA HIS A 205 -13.58 -2.96 -17.34
C HIS A 205 -13.03 -3.60 -16.06
N VAL A 206 -13.80 -4.51 -15.48
CA VAL A 206 -13.43 -5.21 -14.25
C VAL A 206 -12.82 -6.56 -14.59
N LEU A 207 -11.56 -6.74 -14.20
CA LEU A 207 -10.77 -7.94 -14.45
C LEU A 207 -10.55 -8.73 -13.15
N ASP A 208 -10.86 -10.00 -13.17
CA ASP A 208 -10.53 -10.95 -12.10
C ASP A 208 -9.06 -11.35 -12.23
N THR A 209 -8.26 -11.06 -11.20
CA THR A 209 -6.80 -11.26 -11.25
C THR A 209 -6.35 -12.70 -11.07
N ALA A 210 -7.21 -13.58 -10.56
CA ALA A 210 -6.90 -14.99 -10.45
C ALA A 210 -7.01 -15.71 -11.81
N THR A 211 -7.94 -15.25 -12.66
CA THR A 211 -8.27 -15.94 -13.93
C THR A 211 -7.92 -15.14 -15.18
N GLY A 212 -7.68 -13.84 -15.06
CA GLY A 212 -7.51 -12.95 -16.21
C GLY A 212 -8.80 -12.67 -16.99
N ARG A 213 -9.96 -13.01 -16.46
CA ARG A 213 -11.24 -12.79 -17.16
C ARG A 213 -11.77 -11.38 -16.90
N VAL A 214 -12.18 -10.69 -17.96
CA VAL A 214 -13.02 -9.51 -17.82
C VAL A 214 -14.40 -9.99 -17.40
N VAL A 215 -14.74 -9.75 -16.14
CA VAL A 215 -16.01 -10.23 -15.54
C VAL A 215 -17.14 -9.24 -15.68
N ARG A 216 -16.80 -7.98 -15.93
CA ARG A 216 -17.78 -6.93 -16.11
C ARG A 216 -17.21 -5.74 -16.88
N ASP A 217 -18.13 -5.08 -17.60
CA ASP A 217 -17.93 -3.81 -18.27
C ASP A 217 -19.09 -2.90 -17.88
N VAL A 218 -18.83 -1.76 -17.24
CA VAL A 218 -19.86 -0.88 -16.65
C VAL A 218 -19.58 0.56 -17.00
N GLU A 219 -20.63 1.26 -17.41
CA GLU A 219 -20.62 2.69 -17.59
C GLU A 219 -21.12 3.37 -16.29
N PRO A 220 -20.30 4.18 -15.61
CA PRO A 220 -20.74 4.93 -14.44
C PRO A 220 -21.70 6.04 -14.84
N GLY A 221 -22.67 6.34 -14.00
CA GLY A 221 -23.52 7.52 -14.14
C GLY A 221 -22.72 8.82 -13.97
N ARG A 222 -23.34 9.94 -14.34
CA ARG A 222 -22.70 11.27 -14.35
C ARG A 222 -22.18 11.72 -12.96
N GLU A 223 -22.84 11.31 -11.88
CA GLU A 223 -22.52 11.63 -10.49
C GLU A 223 -21.95 10.42 -9.74
N GLU A 224 -21.41 9.46 -10.49
CA GLU A 224 -20.94 8.19 -9.97
C GLU A 224 -19.46 7.99 -10.29
N ARG A 225 -18.76 7.31 -9.38
CA ARG A 225 -17.46 6.74 -9.64
C ARG A 225 -17.49 5.26 -9.27
N LEU A 226 -16.88 4.47 -10.11
CA LEU A 226 -16.72 3.03 -9.89
C LEU A 226 -15.25 2.72 -9.67
N VAL A 227 -14.95 2.02 -8.56
CA VAL A 227 -13.60 1.56 -8.23
C VAL A 227 -13.66 0.12 -7.73
N THR A 228 -12.59 -0.63 -7.94
CA THR A 228 -12.47 -2.01 -7.44
C THR A 228 -11.65 -2.03 -6.16
N VAL A 229 -12.26 -2.41 -5.04
CA VAL A 229 -11.61 -2.49 -3.72
C VAL A 229 -12.17 -3.69 -2.97
N GLY A 230 -11.33 -4.44 -2.26
CA GLY A 230 -11.75 -5.55 -1.40
C GLY A 230 -12.50 -6.68 -2.13
N GLY A 231 -12.20 -6.91 -3.41
CA GLY A 231 -12.91 -7.90 -4.21
C GLY A 231 -14.36 -7.51 -4.56
N ARG A 232 -14.69 -6.23 -4.47
CA ARG A 232 -15.99 -5.64 -4.85
C ARG A 232 -15.82 -4.53 -5.89
N LEU A 233 -16.88 -4.32 -6.67
CA LEU A 233 -17.06 -3.09 -7.43
C LEU A 233 -17.78 -2.09 -6.52
N LEU A 234 -17.06 -1.09 -6.04
CA LEU A 234 -17.64 -0.03 -5.23
C LEU A 234 -18.23 1.04 -6.14
N ARG A 235 -19.46 1.45 -5.84
CA ARG A 235 -20.14 2.56 -6.46
C ARG A 235 -20.22 3.71 -5.46
N ILE A 236 -19.57 4.80 -5.79
CA ILE A 236 -19.52 6.03 -5.02
C ILE A 236 -20.46 7.01 -5.71
N GLU A 237 -21.55 7.38 -5.07
CA GLU A 237 -22.54 8.30 -5.58
C GLU A 237 -22.56 9.59 -4.76
N ALA A 238 -22.76 10.73 -5.42
CA ALA A 238 -23.02 11.98 -4.74
C ALA A 238 -24.18 12.68 -5.46
N ARG A 239 -25.30 12.84 -4.77
CA ARG A 239 -26.46 13.58 -5.29
C ARG A 239 -26.42 14.99 -4.76
N SER A 240 -26.58 15.98 -5.64
CA SER A 240 -26.73 17.38 -5.26
C SER A 240 -28.20 17.74 -5.07
N GLU A 241 -28.55 18.18 -3.85
CA GLU A 241 -29.88 18.72 -3.53
C GLU A 241 -29.69 20.02 -2.75
N ASP A 242 -30.28 21.11 -3.19
CA ASP A 242 -30.19 22.43 -2.54
C ASP A 242 -28.77 22.91 -2.22
N GLY A 243 -27.81 22.59 -3.11
CA GLY A 243 -26.39 22.93 -2.93
C GLY A 243 -25.65 22.06 -1.92
N THR A 244 -26.29 21.01 -1.40
CA THR A 244 -25.68 20.04 -0.47
C THR A 244 -25.43 18.72 -1.20
N CYS A 245 -24.26 18.10 -0.94
CA CYS A 245 -23.94 16.78 -1.47
C CYS A 245 -24.39 15.68 -0.49
N TYR A 246 -25.20 14.76 -0.98
CA TYR A 246 -25.62 13.55 -0.27
C TYR A 246 -24.86 12.35 -0.85
N PHE A 247 -24.05 11.72 -0.02
CA PHE A 247 -23.17 10.64 -0.42
C PHE A 247 -23.80 9.28 -0.16
N THR A 248 -23.60 8.36 -1.09
CA THR A 248 -23.95 6.94 -0.94
C THR A 248 -22.81 6.10 -1.44
N LEU A 249 -22.38 5.14 -0.63
CA LEU A 249 -21.40 4.13 -0.96
C LEU A 249 -22.08 2.76 -1.01
N SER A 250 -21.90 2.02 -2.10
CA SER A 250 -22.41 0.64 -2.19
C SER A 250 -21.37 -0.30 -2.76
N GLY A 251 -21.37 -1.53 -2.26
CA GLY A 251 -20.56 -2.63 -2.75
C GLY A 251 -21.38 -3.58 -3.60
N ARG A 252 -20.86 -3.90 -4.79
CA ARG A 252 -21.50 -4.78 -5.75
C ARG A 252 -20.65 -5.99 -6.05
N GLU A 253 -21.30 -7.11 -6.27
CA GLU A 253 -20.65 -8.29 -6.81
C GLU A 253 -20.24 -8.02 -8.26
N ALA A 254 -18.96 -8.21 -8.57
CA ALA A 254 -18.42 -7.82 -9.88
C ALA A 254 -19.04 -8.60 -11.03
N THR A 255 -19.31 -9.90 -10.84
CA THR A 255 -19.86 -10.77 -11.90
C THR A 255 -21.32 -10.49 -12.22
N THR A 256 -22.16 -10.32 -11.22
CA THR A 256 -23.61 -10.15 -11.37
C THR A 256 -24.06 -8.68 -11.38
N GLY A 257 -23.24 -7.79 -10.79
CA GLY A 257 -23.60 -6.38 -10.53
C GLY A 257 -24.63 -6.20 -9.41
N ARG A 258 -25.02 -7.29 -8.74
CA ARG A 258 -25.97 -7.24 -7.62
C ARG A 258 -25.36 -6.45 -6.47
N GLU A 259 -26.13 -5.51 -5.92
CA GLU A 259 -25.76 -4.78 -4.71
C GLU A 259 -25.75 -5.75 -3.52
N VAL A 260 -24.63 -5.81 -2.81
CA VAL A 260 -24.42 -6.66 -1.63
C VAL A 260 -24.65 -5.86 -0.36
N TRP A 261 -24.22 -4.61 -0.36
CA TRP A 261 -24.37 -3.70 0.77
C TRP A 261 -24.45 -2.26 0.31
N ARG A 262 -25.04 -1.38 1.14
CA ARG A 262 -25.17 0.06 0.93
C ARG A 262 -24.96 0.82 2.24
N ARG A 263 -24.27 1.98 2.14
CA ARG A 263 -24.08 2.94 3.22
C ARG A 263 -24.39 4.35 2.75
N ALA A 264 -25.35 4.99 3.39
CA ALA A 264 -25.64 6.40 3.15
C ALA A 264 -24.81 7.31 4.07
N GLY A 265 -24.51 8.52 3.62
CA GLY A 265 -23.87 9.57 4.39
C GLY A 265 -22.34 9.43 4.55
N ILE A 266 -21.70 8.40 4.01
CA ILE A 266 -20.25 8.29 4.05
C ILE A 266 -19.63 9.04 2.87
N ASN A 267 -18.89 10.11 3.17
CA ASN A 267 -18.15 10.91 2.19
C ASN A 267 -16.71 10.40 2.08
N LEU A 268 -16.32 9.81 0.97
CA LEU A 268 -14.96 9.32 0.70
C LEU A 268 -13.98 10.42 0.28
N ARG A 269 -14.40 11.70 0.27
CA ARG A 269 -13.61 12.87 -0.15
C ARG A 269 -13.09 12.76 -1.59
N THR A 270 -13.87 12.16 -2.44
CA THR A 270 -13.57 11.93 -3.86
C THR A 270 -14.23 12.98 -4.78
N ALA A 271 -15.13 13.78 -4.22
CA ALA A 271 -15.84 14.81 -4.94
C ALA A 271 -15.05 16.12 -5.02
N ASP A 272 -15.15 16.78 -6.16
CA ASP A 272 -14.69 18.15 -6.33
C ASP A 272 -15.54 19.13 -5.48
N ASN A 273 -14.91 20.17 -4.93
CA ASN A 273 -15.58 21.22 -4.15
C ASN A 273 -16.64 22.01 -4.93
N ALA A 274 -16.66 21.88 -6.25
CA ALA A 274 -17.52 22.68 -7.14
C ALA A 274 -18.81 21.98 -7.58
N GLY A 275 -19.22 20.84 -6.99
CA GLY A 275 -20.50 20.27 -7.37
C GLY A 275 -20.68 18.77 -7.29
N CYS A 276 -20.29 18.12 -6.24
CA CYS A 276 -20.56 16.69 -5.99
C CYS A 276 -20.01 15.71 -7.06
N VAL A 277 -19.28 16.21 -8.07
CA VAL A 277 -18.71 15.37 -9.14
C VAL A 277 -17.51 14.59 -8.60
N GLN A 278 -17.56 13.28 -8.74
CA GLN A 278 -16.51 12.37 -8.26
C GLN A 278 -15.32 12.37 -9.23
N ARG A 279 -14.15 12.84 -8.79
CA ARG A 279 -12.96 12.93 -9.66
C ARG A 279 -11.76 12.16 -9.16
N GLU A 280 -11.67 11.91 -7.86
CA GLU A 280 -10.49 11.31 -7.26
C GLU A 280 -10.78 9.88 -6.77
N ASP A 281 -9.75 9.04 -6.71
CA ASP A 281 -9.86 7.75 -6.06
C ASP A 281 -9.96 7.91 -4.54
N PRO A 282 -10.74 7.08 -3.85
CA PRO A 282 -10.87 7.13 -2.41
C PRO A 282 -9.53 6.83 -1.74
N GLN A 283 -9.30 7.44 -0.57
CA GLN A 283 -8.21 7.02 0.29
C GLN A 283 -8.53 5.66 0.91
N GLY A 284 -7.48 4.84 1.14
CA GLY A 284 -7.68 3.52 1.73
C GLY A 284 -6.48 2.61 1.59
N ALA A 285 -6.77 1.33 1.61
CA ALA A 285 -5.87 0.24 1.32
C ALA A 285 -6.55 -0.78 0.38
N ARG A 286 -5.94 -1.92 0.16
CA ARG A 286 -6.46 -2.92 -0.79
C ARG A 286 -7.89 -3.40 -0.49
N ASN A 287 -8.27 -3.50 0.81
CA ASN A 287 -9.55 -4.03 1.24
C ASN A 287 -10.46 -3.02 1.96
N VAL A 288 -9.97 -1.83 2.22
CA VAL A 288 -10.70 -0.83 3.00
C VAL A 288 -10.67 0.55 2.35
N VAL A 289 -11.74 1.31 2.56
CA VAL A 289 -11.82 2.70 2.16
C VAL A 289 -12.00 3.62 3.37
N VAL A 290 -11.44 4.82 3.27
CA VAL A 290 -11.52 5.85 4.31
C VAL A 290 -12.56 6.89 3.91
N GLY A 291 -13.41 7.24 4.85
CA GLY A 291 -14.42 8.25 4.66
C GLY A 291 -14.66 9.10 5.90
N VAL A 292 -15.62 9.99 5.77
CA VAL A 292 -16.13 10.83 6.86
C VAL A 292 -17.61 10.57 7.00
N ALA A 293 -18.03 10.24 8.22
CA ALA A 293 -19.43 10.06 8.58
C ALA A 293 -20.18 11.41 8.65
N PRO A 294 -21.52 11.43 8.68
CA PRO A 294 -22.30 12.66 8.72
C PRO A 294 -22.01 13.58 9.92
N ASP A 295 -21.54 13.01 11.02
CA ASP A 295 -21.11 13.70 12.24
C ASP A 295 -19.66 14.18 12.20
N ALA A 296 -19.06 14.25 11.02
CA ALA A 296 -17.70 14.66 10.72
C ALA A 296 -16.58 13.78 11.34
N ARG A 297 -16.92 12.59 11.85
CA ARG A 297 -15.93 11.62 12.32
C ARG A 297 -15.32 10.85 11.16
N GLU A 298 -14.01 10.69 11.18
CA GLU A 298 -13.32 9.83 10.21
C GLU A 298 -13.67 8.37 10.47
N THR A 299 -13.78 7.59 9.39
CA THR A 299 -14.24 6.20 9.46
C THR A 299 -13.49 5.34 8.45
N VAL A 300 -13.31 4.06 8.77
CA VAL A 300 -12.76 3.05 7.88
C VAL A 300 -13.85 2.01 7.61
N VAL A 301 -14.13 1.79 6.35
CA VAL A 301 -15.18 0.89 5.86
C VAL A 301 -14.53 -0.33 5.20
N ASP A 302 -14.96 -1.52 5.57
CA ASP A 302 -14.64 -2.75 4.86
C ASP A 302 -15.31 -2.73 3.48
N ALA A 303 -14.52 -2.78 2.42
CA ALA A 303 -15.05 -2.73 1.07
C ALA A 303 -15.83 -4.01 0.68
N TYR A 304 -15.55 -5.14 1.33
CA TYR A 304 -16.19 -6.42 1.00
C TYR A 304 -17.63 -6.51 1.47
N ASP A 305 -17.92 -6.11 2.73
CA ASP A 305 -19.24 -6.25 3.36
C ASP A 305 -19.85 -4.94 3.89
N GLY A 306 -19.14 -3.82 3.75
CA GLY A 306 -19.60 -2.49 4.15
C GLY A 306 -19.58 -2.24 5.66
N ARG A 307 -19.00 -3.12 6.50
CA ARG A 307 -18.89 -2.88 7.94
C ARG A 307 -17.99 -1.68 8.25
N LEU A 308 -18.35 -0.93 9.26
CA LEU A 308 -17.46 0.08 9.83
C LEU A 308 -16.45 -0.64 10.72
N LEU A 309 -15.20 -0.70 10.25
CA LEU A 309 -14.11 -1.31 11.00
C LEU A 309 -13.53 -0.38 12.07
N TRP A 310 -13.71 0.92 11.86
CA TRP A 310 -13.34 1.94 12.82
C TRP A 310 -14.16 3.21 12.59
N VAL A 311 -14.55 3.85 13.70
CA VAL A 311 -15.12 5.20 13.72
C VAL A 311 -14.33 6.01 14.74
N GLY A 312 -13.66 7.05 14.29
CA GLY A 312 -12.86 7.92 15.15
C GLY A 312 -13.71 8.61 16.22
N ALA A 313 -13.10 8.94 17.35
CA ALA A 313 -13.70 9.85 18.31
C ALA A 313 -13.74 11.28 17.71
N ALA A 314 -14.59 12.15 18.28
CA ALA A 314 -14.65 13.55 17.85
C ALA A 314 -13.26 14.21 17.96
N GLY A 315 -12.75 14.75 16.84
CA GLY A 315 -11.42 15.37 16.75
C GLY A 315 -10.24 14.41 16.61
N GLU A 316 -10.45 13.08 16.68
CA GLU A 316 -9.44 12.09 16.34
C GLU A 316 -9.22 12.08 14.83
N LYS A 317 -7.96 11.98 14.38
CA LYS A 317 -7.60 12.05 12.97
C LYS A 317 -6.83 10.82 12.52
N LEU A 318 -7.28 10.19 11.44
CA LEU A 318 -6.57 9.08 10.81
C LEU A 318 -5.27 9.58 10.15
N LEU A 319 -4.16 8.91 10.43
CA LEU A 319 -2.86 9.21 9.85
C LEU A 319 -2.44 8.20 8.79
N ALA A 320 -2.77 6.93 9.00
CA ALA A 320 -2.48 5.85 8.07
C ALA A 320 -3.42 4.66 8.31
N VAL A 321 -3.65 3.88 7.28
CA VAL A 321 -4.41 2.62 7.34
C VAL A 321 -3.81 1.63 6.35
N ASP A 322 -3.77 0.37 6.75
CA ASP A 322 -3.57 -0.80 5.88
C ASP A 322 -4.76 -1.76 6.01
N ASP A 323 -4.66 -2.99 5.52
CA ASP A 323 -5.74 -3.97 5.58
C ASP A 323 -6.00 -4.52 7.00
N ARG A 324 -5.14 -4.24 7.97
CA ARG A 324 -5.22 -4.80 9.33
C ARG A 324 -5.14 -3.76 10.45
N HIS A 325 -4.39 -2.70 10.24
CA HIS A 325 -4.05 -1.72 11.27
C HIS A 325 -4.41 -0.30 10.83
N LEU A 326 -4.53 0.55 11.81
CA LEU A 326 -4.63 1.98 11.58
C LEU A 326 -3.79 2.74 12.61
N LEU A 327 -3.34 3.92 12.21
CA LEU A 327 -2.74 4.93 13.07
C LEU A 327 -3.67 6.12 13.14
N ALA A 328 -4.08 6.50 14.34
CA ALA A 328 -4.89 7.68 14.56
C ALA A 328 -4.19 8.64 15.54
N ARG A 329 -4.34 9.93 15.31
CA ARG A 329 -3.90 10.97 16.23
C ARG A 329 -5.05 11.34 17.13
N SER A 330 -4.81 11.38 18.45
CA SER A 330 -5.79 11.80 19.45
C SER A 330 -6.31 13.21 19.21
N ALA A 331 -7.50 13.51 19.72
CA ALA A 331 -8.16 14.81 19.58
C ALA A 331 -7.35 15.97 20.18
N ASP A 332 -6.63 15.73 21.27
CA ASP A 332 -5.71 16.69 21.91
C ASP A 332 -4.38 16.86 21.18
N LYS A 333 -4.16 16.10 20.09
CA LYS A 333 -2.95 16.07 19.26
C LYS A 333 -1.66 15.66 19.98
N ARG A 334 -1.76 15.09 21.19
CA ARG A 334 -0.60 14.76 22.04
C ARG A 334 -0.16 13.32 21.93
N SER A 335 -0.97 12.46 21.29
CA SER A 335 -0.64 11.04 21.16
C SER A 335 -1.06 10.47 19.81
N ILE A 336 -0.36 9.42 19.42
CA ILE A 336 -0.71 8.55 18.31
C ILE A 336 -1.12 7.21 18.89
N VAL A 337 -2.18 6.67 18.34
CA VAL A 337 -2.81 5.43 18.77
C VAL A 337 -2.71 4.44 17.63
N GLY A 338 -2.11 3.28 17.86
CA GLY A 338 -2.15 2.14 16.96
C GLY A 338 -3.30 1.21 17.31
N ARG A 339 -4.10 0.88 16.32
CA ARG A 339 -5.28 -0.02 16.45
C ARG A 339 -5.22 -1.11 15.41
N GLU A 340 -5.83 -2.23 15.73
CA GLU A 340 -6.21 -3.26 14.76
C GLU A 340 -7.62 -2.97 14.27
N LEU A 341 -7.86 -3.09 12.97
CA LEU A 341 -9.16 -2.88 12.37
C LEU A 341 -10.19 -3.87 12.89
N GLY A 342 -11.40 -3.38 13.20
CA GLY A 342 -12.46 -4.19 13.78
C GLY A 342 -12.29 -4.50 15.27
N VAL A 343 -11.30 -3.91 15.94
CA VAL A 343 -11.06 -4.05 17.39
C VAL A 343 -11.21 -2.69 18.07
N ASP A 344 -12.14 -2.57 19.00
CA ASP A 344 -12.49 -1.28 19.62
C ASP A 344 -11.37 -0.69 20.48
N ARG A 345 -10.55 -1.52 21.11
CA ARG A 345 -9.49 -1.07 22.02
C ARG A 345 -8.17 -0.78 21.26
N PRO A 346 -7.43 0.25 21.67
CA PRO A 346 -6.09 0.48 21.18
C PRO A 346 -5.16 -0.72 21.48
N ARG A 347 -4.27 -1.03 20.55
CA ARG A 347 -3.18 -1.97 20.79
C ARG A 347 -2.06 -1.28 21.59
N TRP A 348 -1.77 -0.04 21.23
CA TRP A 348 -0.77 0.79 21.90
C TRP A 348 -1.08 2.26 21.73
N THR A 349 -0.48 3.08 22.61
CA THR A 349 -0.54 4.55 22.56
C THR A 349 0.85 5.11 22.84
N ARG A 350 1.26 6.11 22.07
CA ARG A 350 2.54 6.80 22.18
C ARG A 350 2.33 8.31 22.21
N ARG A 351 3.05 9.02 23.09
CA ARG A 351 3.14 10.48 23.01
C ARG A 351 3.82 10.89 21.70
N SER A 352 3.32 11.94 21.07
CA SER A 352 3.79 12.44 19.80
C SER A 352 3.84 13.96 19.81
N ALA A 353 4.64 14.55 18.91
CA ALA A 353 4.61 15.97 18.64
C ALA A 353 3.26 16.39 18.04
N GLU A 354 2.91 17.68 18.15
CA GLU A 354 1.67 18.23 17.61
C GLU A 354 1.56 18.05 16.10
N LYS A 355 2.70 18.18 15.38
CA LYS A 355 2.79 17.91 13.95
C LYS A 355 3.44 16.55 13.76
N ALA A 356 2.63 15.57 13.42
CA ALA A 356 3.09 14.23 13.11
C ALA A 356 2.36 13.69 11.88
N GLY A 357 3.12 12.99 11.02
CA GLY A 357 2.64 12.17 9.94
C GLY A 357 2.85 10.70 10.27
N GLY A 358 2.14 9.82 9.59
CA GLY A 358 2.29 8.38 9.76
C GLY A 358 2.17 7.63 8.44
N ALA A 359 2.79 6.46 8.37
CA ALA A 359 2.56 5.46 7.34
C ALA A 359 2.58 4.07 7.96
N LEU A 360 1.81 3.17 7.39
CA LEU A 360 1.84 1.75 7.69
C LEU A 360 2.48 0.99 6.54
N THR A 361 3.40 0.11 6.88
CA THR A 361 4.04 -0.81 5.97
C THR A 361 3.90 -2.23 6.50
N PRO A 362 4.13 -3.27 5.71
CA PRO A 362 4.11 -4.65 6.22
C PRO A 362 5.06 -4.91 7.39
N TYR A 363 6.09 -4.05 7.57
CA TYR A 363 7.20 -4.26 8.49
C TYR A 363 7.20 -3.31 9.69
N ALA A 364 6.68 -2.11 9.51
CA ALA A 364 6.70 -1.08 10.56
C ALA A 364 5.57 -0.06 10.41
N ALA A 365 5.14 0.49 11.53
CA ALA A 365 4.44 1.75 11.61
C ALA A 365 5.48 2.87 11.71
N VAL A 366 5.55 3.72 10.69
CA VAL A 366 6.51 4.82 10.63
C VAL A 366 5.83 6.12 11.00
N LEU A 367 6.45 6.88 11.87
CA LEU A 367 6.01 8.20 12.30
C LEU A 367 7.08 9.23 11.96
N SER A 368 6.69 10.34 11.38
CA SER A 368 7.52 11.52 11.23
C SER A 368 6.95 12.65 12.08
N GLU A 369 7.78 13.27 12.89
CA GLU A 369 7.39 14.32 13.84
C GLU A 369 8.20 15.59 13.58
N ASP A 370 7.57 16.75 13.75
CA ASP A 370 8.21 18.05 13.69
C ASP A 370 8.08 18.78 15.04
N GLY A 371 9.19 19.43 15.43
CA GLY A 371 9.31 20.24 16.64
C GLY A 371 9.55 19.46 17.94
N PRO A 372 10.64 18.68 18.08
CA PRO A 372 11.81 18.52 17.22
C PRO A 372 11.59 17.50 16.10
N SER A 373 12.31 17.67 14.99
CA SER A 373 12.25 16.75 13.86
C SER A 373 12.77 15.37 14.26
N ARG A 374 11.94 14.36 14.04
CA ARG A 374 12.20 12.97 14.43
C ARG A 374 11.52 12.00 13.46
N VAL A 375 12.14 10.85 13.28
CA VAL A 375 11.54 9.67 12.63
C VAL A 375 11.55 8.52 13.61
N VAL A 376 10.42 7.85 13.75
CA VAL A 376 10.24 6.71 14.64
C VAL A 376 9.64 5.55 13.86
N ALA A 377 10.23 4.38 13.93
CA ALA A 377 9.65 3.13 13.45
C ALA A 377 9.21 2.28 14.63
N LEU A 378 7.98 1.77 14.58
CA LEU A 378 7.37 0.95 15.61
C LEU A 378 6.88 -0.37 15.00
N ASP A 379 6.90 -1.41 15.79
CA ASP A 379 6.17 -2.63 15.47
C ASP A 379 4.66 -2.31 15.45
N PRO A 380 3.95 -2.53 14.35
CA PRO A 380 2.55 -2.10 14.22
C PRO A 380 1.60 -2.80 15.19
N ARG A 381 1.94 -4.01 15.64
CA ARG A 381 1.11 -4.83 16.54
C ARG A 381 1.29 -4.45 18.01
N THR A 382 2.54 -4.16 18.41
CA THR A 382 2.90 -4.00 19.83
C THR A 382 3.26 -2.57 20.23
N GLY A 383 3.56 -1.71 19.26
CA GLY A 383 4.10 -0.36 19.49
C GLY A 383 5.55 -0.35 19.99
N ARG A 384 6.23 -1.51 19.99
CA ARG A 384 7.64 -1.59 20.35
C ARG A 384 8.48 -0.76 19.38
N GLU A 385 9.35 0.05 19.92
CA GLU A 385 10.25 0.88 19.12
C GLU A 385 11.29 0.02 18.39
N LEU A 386 11.32 0.16 17.08
CA LEU A 386 12.28 -0.49 16.18
C LEU A 386 13.43 0.44 15.82
N ALA A 387 13.15 1.73 15.68
CA ALA A 387 14.13 2.78 15.48
C ALA A 387 13.57 4.13 15.94
N ASN A 388 14.46 5.05 16.34
CA ASN A 388 14.08 6.38 16.82
C ASN A 388 15.22 7.36 16.57
N LEU A 389 15.10 8.17 15.53
CA LEU A 389 16.14 9.08 15.08
C LEU A 389 15.71 10.54 15.20
N ARG A 390 16.63 11.39 15.64
CA ARG A 390 16.49 12.84 15.54
C ARG A 390 17.01 13.28 14.18
N THR A 391 16.11 13.45 13.23
CA THR A 391 16.46 13.77 11.85
C THR A 391 15.36 14.56 11.17
N SER A 392 15.72 15.43 10.23
CA SER A 392 14.80 16.09 9.28
C SER A 392 14.69 15.32 7.94
N ALA A 393 15.44 14.23 7.76
CA ALA A 393 15.39 13.43 6.57
C ALA A 393 14.00 12.82 6.35
N ASN A 394 13.67 12.58 5.08
CA ASN A 394 12.47 11.86 4.68
C ASN A 394 12.68 10.35 4.84
N VAL A 395 11.62 9.61 5.14
CA VAL A 395 11.61 8.15 5.03
C VAL A 395 11.27 7.79 3.59
N LEU A 396 12.22 7.14 2.92
CA LEU A 396 12.13 6.83 1.50
C LEU A 396 11.62 5.40 1.26
N ALA A 397 12.08 4.43 2.06
CA ALA A 397 11.66 3.03 1.94
C ALA A 397 11.75 2.32 3.29
N VAL A 398 10.92 1.29 3.48
CA VAL A 398 10.94 0.41 4.65
C VAL A 398 11.01 -1.04 4.19
N GLY A 399 11.97 -1.77 4.73
CA GLY A 399 12.12 -3.21 4.52
C GLY A 399 11.98 -3.98 5.85
N PRO A 400 12.06 -5.30 5.81
CA PRO A 400 11.88 -6.15 6.99
C PRO A 400 12.94 -5.92 8.08
N ALA A 401 14.14 -5.50 7.71
CA ALA A 401 15.27 -5.34 8.62
C ALA A 401 15.62 -3.88 8.95
N GLY A 402 14.94 -2.90 8.36
CA GLY A 402 15.25 -1.49 8.56
C GLY A 402 14.59 -0.57 7.56
N MET A 403 15.00 0.69 7.56
CA MET A 403 14.44 1.73 6.69
C MET A 403 15.55 2.54 6.02
N VAL A 404 15.26 3.07 4.85
CA VAL A 404 16.09 4.02 4.13
C VAL A 404 15.53 5.41 4.38
N ILE A 405 16.40 6.31 4.82
CA ILE A 405 16.11 7.73 4.99
C ILE A 405 16.97 8.56 4.05
N GLY A 406 16.53 9.77 3.70
CA GLY A 406 17.33 10.61 2.83
C GLY A 406 16.87 12.05 2.74
N GLU A 407 17.80 12.91 2.31
CA GLU A 407 17.53 14.31 1.98
C GLU A 407 18.44 14.76 0.83
N GLY A 408 17.83 15.30 -0.22
CA GLY A 408 18.56 15.73 -1.41
C GLY A 408 19.26 14.55 -2.11
N ARG A 409 20.60 14.52 -2.03
CA ARG A 409 21.43 13.45 -2.62
C ARG A 409 22.01 12.49 -1.58
N GLU A 410 21.71 12.68 -0.33
CA GLU A 410 22.20 11.83 0.75
C GLU A 410 21.14 10.84 1.16
N ILE A 411 21.51 9.56 1.19
CA ILE A 411 20.68 8.47 1.69
C ILE A 411 21.44 7.70 2.76
N GLY A 412 20.70 7.17 3.71
CA GLY A 412 21.25 6.33 4.78
C GLY A 412 20.31 5.19 5.13
N TYR A 413 20.86 4.10 5.61
CA TYR A 413 20.11 2.95 6.08
C TYR A 413 20.17 2.83 7.59
N VAL A 414 19.01 2.63 8.19
CA VAL A 414 18.82 2.46 9.62
C VAL A 414 18.29 1.06 9.89
N ARG A 415 19.05 0.26 10.61
CA ARG A 415 18.62 -1.10 10.97
C ARG A 415 17.65 -1.06 12.15
N PHE A 416 16.63 -1.91 12.11
CA PHE A 416 15.69 -2.06 13.22
C PHE A 416 16.31 -2.79 14.40
N ALA A 417 16.05 -2.33 15.62
CA ALA A 417 16.50 -2.96 16.83
C ALA A 417 15.86 -4.36 16.99
N GLY A 418 16.67 -5.35 17.32
CA GLY A 418 16.24 -6.75 17.52
C GLY A 418 16.17 -7.59 16.24
N THR A 419 16.46 -7.04 15.07
CA THR A 419 16.71 -7.81 13.85
C THR A 419 18.19 -8.22 13.81
N ALA A 420 18.63 -9.11 14.66
CA ALA A 420 19.91 -9.80 14.50
C ALA A 420 19.81 -10.62 13.20
N GLY A 421 20.83 -10.54 12.32
CA GLY A 421 20.90 -11.09 10.96
C GLY A 421 20.39 -12.53 10.73
N GLY A 422 19.14 -12.76 11.00
CA GLY A 422 18.40 -13.99 10.76
C GLY A 422 17.24 -13.68 9.82
N ALA A 423 16.85 -14.66 9.03
CA ALA A 423 15.77 -14.59 8.05
C ALA A 423 14.55 -13.83 8.60
N PRO A 424 13.90 -13.00 7.77
CA PRO A 424 12.66 -12.34 8.16
C PRO A 424 11.70 -13.39 8.71
N PRO A 425 10.90 -13.07 9.76
CA PRO A 425 9.80 -13.92 10.13
C PRO A 425 9.00 -14.16 8.85
N ALA A 426 8.79 -15.40 8.48
CA ALA A 426 7.95 -15.77 7.37
C ALA A 426 6.66 -14.98 7.55
N GLY A 427 6.39 -14.05 6.63
CA GLY A 427 5.15 -13.31 6.65
C GLY A 427 4.05 -14.35 6.70
N GLU A 428 3.27 -14.40 7.78
CA GLU A 428 2.03 -15.14 7.76
C GLU A 428 1.26 -14.56 6.58
N ASP A 429 1.26 -15.35 5.51
CA ASP A 429 0.44 -15.08 4.36
C ASP A 429 -0.97 -14.86 4.90
N GLY A 430 -1.36 -13.60 4.90
CA GLY A 430 -2.75 -13.28 5.09
C GLY A 430 -3.49 -13.89 3.91
N SER A 431 -3.76 -15.19 4.01
CA SER A 431 -4.68 -15.88 3.11
C SER A 431 -5.94 -15.06 3.13
N GLY A 432 -6.05 -14.18 2.14
CA GLY A 432 -7.27 -13.48 1.85
C GLY A 432 -8.36 -14.53 1.87
N ARG A 433 -9.44 -14.29 2.60
CA ARG A 433 -10.64 -15.10 2.50
C ARG A 433 -10.94 -15.27 1.02
N ASN A 434 -10.75 -16.47 0.52
CA ASN A 434 -11.22 -16.82 -0.81
C ASN A 434 -12.72 -16.53 -0.85
N PRO A 435 -13.25 -15.86 -1.87
CA PRO A 435 -14.68 -15.55 -1.99
C PRO A 435 -15.58 -16.80 -2.13
N GLY A 436 -15.06 -18.01 -1.91
CA GLY A 436 -15.76 -19.28 -2.01
C GLY A 436 -16.01 -20.04 -0.70
N ASP A 437 -15.46 -19.58 0.43
CA ASP A 437 -15.71 -20.26 1.71
C ASP A 437 -17.08 -19.87 2.27
N THR A 438 -18.10 -20.58 1.84
CA THR A 438 -19.37 -20.73 2.57
C THR A 438 -19.03 -21.37 3.93
N PRO A 439 -19.63 -20.93 5.05
CA PRO A 439 -19.41 -21.57 6.34
C PRO A 439 -19.89 -23.02 6.26
N GLY A 440 -18.93 -23.93 6.09
CA GLY A 440 -19.18 -25.36 6.12
C GLY A 440 -19.75 -25.73 7.47
N LYS A 441 -20.85 -26.46 7.47
CA LYS A 441 -21.35 -27.22 8.61
C LYS A 441 -20.15 -27.95 9.24
N GLY A 442 -19.98 -27.77 10.54
CA GLY A 442 -18.97 -28.46 11.32
C GLY A 442 -19.02 -29.98 11.10
N PRO A 443 -17.89 -30.66 11.17
CA PRO A 443 -17.88 -32.12 11.03
C PRO A 443 -18.64 -32.74 12.22
N ASP A 444 -19.56 -33.62 11.89
CA ASP A 444 -20.18 -34.55 12.87
C ASP A 444 -19.05 -35.39 13.52
N PRO A 445 -19.08 -35.56 14.86
CA PRO A 445 -18.13 -36.40 15.54
C PRO A 445 -18.57 -37.86 15.49
N ALA A 446 -18.26 -38.58 14.42
CA ALA A 446 -18.39 -40.03 14.44
C ALA A 446 -17.41 -40.70 13.51
N ALA A 447 -16.70 -41.67 14.11
CA ALA A 447 -15.90 -42.71 13.51
C ALA A 447 -14.39 -42.41 13.35
N SER A 448 -13.66 -42.53 14.46
CA SER A 448 -12.25 -42.92 14.45
C SER A 448 -12.18 -44.44 14.35
N CYS A 449 -11.79 -44.97 13.23
CA CYS A 449 -11.37 -46.37 13.12
C CYS A 449 -9.91 -46.48 13.56
N GLY A 450 -9.65 -47.35 14.55
CA GLY A 450 -8.30 -47.62 15.09
C GLY A 450 -7.44 -48.50 14.18
N PRO A 451 -6.14 -48.59 14.46
CA PRO A 451 -5.17 -49.25 13.58
C PRO A 451 -5.11 -50.76 13.86
N LYS A 452 -6.11 -51.53 13.51
CA LYS A 452 -6.01 -52.99 13.37
C LYS A 452 -7.14 -53.46 12.43
N GLY A 453 -6.73 -53.95 11.28
CA GLY A 453 -7.46 -54.53 10.18
C GLY A 453 -8.70 -55.36 10.49
N GLU A 454 -9.81 -54.68 10.68
CA GLU A 454 -11.14 -55.26 10.66
C GLU A 454 -12.04 -54.46 9.73
N SER A 455 -12.62 -55.15 8.76
CA SER A 455 -13.49 -54.63 7.72
C SER A 455 -14.75 -53.97 8.33
N CYS A 456 -15.00 -52.72 7.90
CA CYS A 456 -16.26 -52.02 8.18
C CYS A 456 -17.40 -52.64 7.38
N PRO A 457 -18.61 -52.85 7.96
CA PRO A 457 -19.77 -53.33 7.24
C PRO A 457 -20.31 -52.25 6.30
N GLU A 458 -20.64 -52.67 5.06
CA GLU A 458 -21.35 -51.85 4.10
C GLU A 458 -22.74 -51.49 4.60
N PRO A 459 -23.26 -50.27 4.34
CA PRO A 459 -24.66 -49.95 4.63
C PRO A 459 -25.57 -50.58 3.57
N ASP A 460 -26.50 -51.36 4.06
CA ASP A 460 -27.59 -51.98 3.28
C ASP A 460 -28.38 -50.95 2.47
N GLY A 461 -28.55 -51.25 1.20
CA GLY A 461 -29.40 -50.53 0.26
C GLY A 461 -30.87 -50.79 0.56
N GLY A 462 -31.56 -49.86 1.21
CA GLY A 462 -33.02 -49.85 1.29
C GLY A 462 -33.63 -49.33 -0.01
N LYS A 463 -34.17 -50.23 -0.82
CA LYS A 463 -35.24 -49.92 -1.77
C LYS A 463 -36.54 -49.74 -0.93
N ASP A 464 -37.33 -48.75 -1.33
CA ASP A 464 -38.78 -48.85 -1.50
C ASP A 464 -39.47 -47.51 -1.31
N GLY A 465 -40.37 -47.19 -2.25
CA GLY A 465 -41.51 -46.28 -2.13
C GLY A 465 -41.39 -44.98 -2.94
#